data_537771b18dfec3a4e953952f9a4ef4ea
#
_entry.id   537771b18dfec3a4e953952f9a4ef4ea
#
_cell.length_a   1.000
_cell.length_b   1.000
_cell.length_c   1.000
_cell.angle_alpha   90.00
_cell.angle_beta   90.00
_cell.angle_gamma   90.00
#
_symmetry.space_group_name_H-M   'P 1'
#
loop_
_entity.id
_entity.type
_entity.pdbx_description
1 polymer ?
#
loop_
_entity_poly.entity_id
_entity_poly.type
_entity_poly.pdbx_seq_one_letter_code
_entity_poly.pdbx_strand_id
1 'polypeptide(L)'
;MSQPLSVQVDDDDLVLLTDLYQLTMLQAYWKESMRERATFSLYFRKLPPFRRFMLACGQQHAAALVSRLHFSPSALQQLAGTGKFDDAFLDWLAGWHFTGDIWTLPEGTPVFPNEPLLEVDAPIAEAQLIESLIMNLVQLETVLASKAVRLVMAAQGRPVIDFGLRRMHGVDAAVRGVRAYRTAGLAATSNVLGGLRHDLEISGTMAHSYILAHDSEREAFRVFARHYPDTTLLVDTHDTLDGVRMVIELMAEEPDLRVNAVRLDSGDLGDLAFRSRALLDEAGFRDIKIIASSGLDEHRIQALVEDKAPIDAFGVGTQMGVSADAPVIDLSYKLVEYAGIPRVKHSTGKVNLPGRKQLYRRRDTQGRYAGDIIASRDERIVDGKPMLVPLVRGGQLDESLMAMADDARERVRSCLAEMPDTLTRLDPGEGGYPVELSEELKHLQQE
;
A
#
# COMPACT_ATOMS: atom_id res chain seq x y z
N MET A 1 -19.46 -23.53 22.38
CA MET A 1 -18.84 -24.17 21.21
C MET A 1 -17.79 -23.21 20.66
N SER A 2 -16.55 -23.62 20.49
CA SER A 2 -15.53 -22.75 19.83
C SER A 2 -15.96 -22.52 18.38
N GLN A 3 -16.02 -21.26 17.98
CA GLN A 3 -16.22 -20.92 16.56
C GLN A 3 -15.10 -21.60 15.74
N PRO A 4 -15.39 -22.09 14.52
CA PRO A 4 -14.35 -22.59 13.64
C PRO A 4 -13.33 -21.48 13.37
N LEU A 5 -12.04 -21.82 13.38
CA LEU A 5 -10.98 -20.87 13.05
C LEU A 5 -11.18 -20.35 11.62
N SER A 6 -11.62 -19.09 11.50
CA SER A 6 -11.67 -18.38 10.23
C SER A 6 -10.35 -17.64 10.01
N VAL A 7 -9.87 -17.61 8.77
CA VAL A 7 -8.69 -16.80 8.38
C VAL A 7 -9.08 -15.37 7.98
N GLN A 8 -10.35 -15.06 7.98
CA GLN A 8 -10.89 -13.72 7.65
C GLN A 8 -11.81 -13.27 8.78
N VAL A 9 -11.84 -11.96 9.02
CA VAL A 9 -12.84 -11.32 9.87
C VAL A 9 -14.10 -11.15 9.04
N ASP A 10 -15.22 -11.66 9.51
CA ASP A 10 -16.51 -11.50 8.85
C ASP A 10 -16.98 -10.05 8.97
N ASP A 11 -17.78 -9.57 8.02
CA ASP A 11 -18.32 -8.21 8.03
C ASP A 11 -19.11 -7.93 9.33
N ASP A 12 -19.77 -8.94 9.89
CA ASP A 12 -20.54 -8.87 11.15
C ASP A 12 -19.65 -8.62 12.38
N ASP A 13 -18.38 -9.04 12.35
CA ASP A 13 -17.41 -8.87 13.44
C ASP A 13 -16.48 -7.68 13.23
N LEU A 14 -16.53 -7.05 12.05
CA LEU A 14 -15.60 -5.98 11.66
C LEU A 14 -15.60 -4.80 12.64
N VAL A 15 -16.75 -4.45 13.19
CA VAL A 15 -16.90 -3.38 14.18
C VAL A 15 -16.20 -3.69 15.51
N LEU A 16 -15.94 -4.96 15.79
CA LEU A 16 -15.21 -5.42 16.98
C LEU A 16 -13.68 -5.35 16.80
N LEU A 17 -13.17 -5.06 15.58
CA LEU A 17 -11.77 -4.74 15.36
C LEU A 17 -11.45 -3.34 15.86
N THR A 18 -11.61 -3.16 17.16
CA THR A 18 -11.34 -1.91 17.86
C THR A 18 -10.68 -2.20 19.20
N ASP A 19 -9.93 -1.25 19.72
CA ASP A 19 -9.34 -1.36 21.05
C ASP A 19 -10.42 -1.15 22.13
N LEU A 20 -10.32 -1.86 23.26
CA LEU A 20 -11.30 -1.78 24.33
C LEU A 20 -11.58 -0.34 24.80
N TYR A 21 -10.54 0.51 24.83
CA TYR A 21 -10.72 1.90 25.30
C TYR A 21 -11.65 2.71 24.41
N GLN A 22 -11.77 2.38 23.12
CA GLN A 22 -12.71 3.03 22.22
C GLN A 22 -14.16 2.80 22.71
N LEU A 23 -14.52 1.53 22.96
CA LEU A 23 -15.87 1.20 23.44
C LEU A 23 -16.17 1.73 24.86
N THR A 24 -15.17 1.74 25.75
CA THR A 24 -15.36 2.32 27.09
C THR A 24 -15.53 3.83 27.04
N MET A 25 -14.80 4.54 26.16
CA MET A 25 -15.00 5.96 25.92
C MET A 25 -16.36 6.23 25.26
N LEU A 26 -16.78 5.40 24.30
CA LEU A 26 -18.13 5.52 23.71
C LEU A 26 -19.22 5.45 24.76
N GLN A 27 -19.13 4.47 25.68
CA GLN A 27 -20.11 4.36 26.77
C GLN A 27 -20.08 5.60 27.68
N ALA A 28 -18.89 6.18 27.95
CA ALA A 28 -18.76 7.41 28.71
C ALA A 28 -19.40 8.60 27.96
N TYR A 29 -19.08 8.80 26.67
CA TYR A 29 -19.71 9.84 25.85
C TYR A 29 -21.23 9.69 25.80
N TRP A 30 -21.74 8.46 25.67
CA TRP A 30 -23.17 8.18 25.67
C TRP A 30 -23.82 8.56 27.00
N LYS A 31 -23.23 8.18 28.15
CA LYS A 31 -23.71 8.53 29.51
C LYS A 31 -23.68 10.04 29.75
N GLU A 32 -22.67 10.72 29.29
CA GLU A 32 -22.50 12.17 29.44
C GLU A 32 -23.31 12.98 28.39
N SER A 33 -24.03 12.28 27.51
CA SER A 33 -24.80 12.90 26.42
C SER A 33 -23.95 13.78 25.48
N MET A 34 -22.68 13.45 25.32
CA MET A 34 -21.76 14.12 24.38
C MET A 34 -22.09 13.71 22.95
N ARG A 35 -22.75 14.58 22.21
CA ARG A 35 -23.25 14.29 20.85
C ARG A 35 -22.73 15.26 19.79
N GLU A 36 -21.95 16.25 20.22
CA GLU A 36 -21.41 17.25 19.31
C GLU A 36 -20.44 16.63 18.29
N ARG A 37 -20.33 17.31 17.16
CA ARG A 37 -19.38 16.90 16.12
C ARG A 37 -17.95 17.10 16.58
N ALA A 38 -17.11 16.16 16.17
CA ALA A 38 -15.68 16.16 16.41
C ALA A 38 -14.96 15.90 15.10
N THR A 39 -13.85 16.59 14.89
CA THR A 39 -12.95 16.31 13.79
C THR A 39 -11.71 15.63 14.30
N PHE A 40 -11.39 14.48 13.69
CA PHE A 40 -10.12 13.77 13.89
C PHE A 40 -9.30 13.80 12.61
N SER A 41 -8.00 13.99 12.75
CA SER A 41 -7.06 14.02 11.64
C SER A 41 -6.07 12.87 11.72
N LEU A 42 -5.90 12.14 10.63
CA LEU A 42 -4.91 11.06 10.47
C LEU A 42 -3.71 11.60 9.68
N TYR A 43 -2.53 11.49 10.25
CA TYR A 43 -1.27 11.94 9.68
C TYR A 43 -0.09 11.17 10.27
N PHE A 44 1.10 11.29 9.69
CA PHE A 44 2.36 10.83 10.30
C PHE A 44 3.30 12.00 10.53
N ARG A 45 4.18 11.89 11.54
CA ARG A 45 5.06 13.01 11.95
C ARG A 45 6.41 13.03 11.28
N LYS A 46 6.91 11.86 10.90
CA LYS A 46 8.26 11.70 10.36
C LYS A 46 8.25 10.67 9.25
N LEU A 47 9.04 10.91 8.24
CA LEU A 47 9.35 9.88 7.26
C LEU A 47 10.23 8.79 7.89
N PRO A 48 10.02 7.52 7.54
CA PRO A 48 11.00 6.49 7.83
C PRO A 48 12.36 6.83 7.22
N PRO A 49 13.46 6.31 7.78
CA PRO A 49 14.79 6.47 7.16
C PRO A 49 14.76 6.09 5.67
N PHE A 50 15.53 6.79 4.86
CA PHE A 50 15.65 6.57 3.41
C PHE A 50 14.37 6.81 2.59
N ARG A 51 13.28 7.28 3.20
CA ARG A 51 12.07 7.71 2.48
C ARG A 51 12.10 9.21 2.21
N ARG A 52 11.69 9.62 1.01
CA ARG A 52 11.54 11.02 0.64
C ARG A 52 10.08 11.47 0.70
N PHE A 53 9.17 10.53 0.55
CA PHE A 53 7.72 10.66 0.67
C PHE A 53 7.14 9.29 1.03
N MET A 54 5.89 9.30 1.47
CA MET A 54 5.04 8.11 1.50
C MET A 54 4.02 8.21 0.37
N LEU A 55 3.47 7.08 -0.05
CA LEU A 55 2.40 7.05 -1.04
C LEU A 55 1.07 6.78 -0.33
N ALA A 56 0.16 7.74 -0.31
CA ALA A 56 -1.14 7.59 0.33
C ALA A 56 -1.91 6.39 -0.27
N CYS A 57 -2.27 5.42 0.56
CA CYS A 57 -3.00 4.22 0.18
C CYS A 57 -3.79 3.65 1.37
N GLY A 58 -4.94 3.03 1.12
CA GLY A 58 -5.80 2.44 2.15
C GLY A 58 -6.95 3.33 2.63
N GLN A 59 -6.94 4.62 2.31
CA GLN A 59 -7.99 5.57 2.74
C GLN A 59 -9.34 5.25 2.14
N GLN A 60 -9.40 4.89 0.87
CA GLN A 60 -10.64 4.54 0.17
C GLN A 60 -11.19 3.21 0.68
N HIS A 61 -10.32 2.24 0.93
CA HIS A 61 -10.70 0.98 1.53
C HIS A 61 -11.27 1.21 2.94
N ALA A 62 -10.59 2.03 3.76
CA ALA A 62 -11.06 2.38 5.10
C ALA A 62 -12.42 3.09 5.06
N ALA A 63 -12.60 4.09 4.19
CA ALA A 63 -13.85 4.81 4.04
C ALA A 63 -15.01 3.91 3.59
N ALA A 64 -14.77 3.00 2.64
CA ALA A 64 -15.77 2.03 2.18
C ALA A 64 -16.19 1.03 3.27
N LEU A 65 -15.26 0.63 4.14
CA LEU A 65 -15.61 -0.23 5.27
C LEU A 65 -16.36 0.54 6.34
N VAL A 66 -15.91 1.74 6.70
CA VAL A 66 -16.55 2.58 7.73
C VAL A 66 -18.00 2.90 7.36
N SER A 67 -18.30 3.19 6.09
CA SER A 67 -19.68 3.49 5.64
C SER A 67 -20.66 2.32 5.80
N ARG A 68 -20.17 1.09 6.04
CA ARG A 68 -20.97 -0.13 6.21
C ARG A 68 -20.94 -0.70 7.63
N LEU A 69 -20.12 -0.12 8.52
CA LEU A 69 -20.00 -0.61 9.88
C LEU A 69 -21.32 -0.55 10.61
N HIS A 70 -21.62 -1.62 11.33
CA HIS A 70 -22.78 -1.74 12.20
C HIS A 70 -22.51 -2.81 13.28
N PHE A 71 -23.24 -2.78 14.37
CA PHE A 71 -23.19 -3.83 15.38
C PHE A 71 -24.22 -4.90 15.05
N SER A 72 -23.75 -6.07 14.62
CA SER A 72 -24.63 -7.23 14.42
C SER A 72 -25.18 -7.76 15.75
N PRO A 73 -26.30 -8.51 15.77
CA PRO A 73 -26.79 -9.17 16.98
C PRO A 73 -25.74 -10.08 17.62
N SER A 74 -24.90 -10.73 16.83
CA SER A 74 -23.77 -11.55 17.30
C SER A 74 -22.72 -10.72 18.01
N ALA A 75 -22.30 -9.59 17.42
CA ALA A 75 -21.32 -8.67 18.01
C ALA A 75 -21.84 -8.11 19.37
N LEU A 76 -23.10 -7.72 19.44
CA LEU A 76 -23.72 -7.23 20.68
C LEU A 76 -23.77 -8.31 21.77
N GLN A 77 -24.10 -9.55 21.40
CA GLN A 77 -24.11 -10.68 22.34
C GLN A 77 -22.69 -10.96 22.86
N GLN A 78 -21.68 -10.89 22.02
CA GLN A 78 -20.29 -11.04 22.44
C GLN A 78 -19.87 -9.94 23.41
N LEU A 79 -20.22 -8.68 23.15
CA LEU A 79 -19.96 -7.55 24.05
C LEU A 79 -20.70 -7.71 25.40
N ALA A 80 -21.96 -8.08 25.39
CA ALA A 80 -22.75 -8.36 26.60
C ALA A 80 -22.08 -9.44 27.46
N GLY A 81 -21.60 -10.51 26.83
CA GLY A 81 -20.88 -11.60 27.50
C GLY A 81 -19.60 -11.18 28.23
N THR A 82 -19.03 -10.01 27.92
CA THR A 82 -17.85 -9.47 28.62
C THR A 82 -18.21 -8.89 30.02
N GLY A 83 -19.46 -8.54 30.27
CA GLY A 83 -19.92 -7.86 31.50
C GLY A 83 -19.33 -6.44 31.68
N LYS A 84 -18.80 -5.81 30.64
CA LYS A 84 -18.13 -4.49 30.71
C LYS A 84 -19.04 -3.33 30.33
N PHE A 85 -20.17 -3.60 29.70
CA PHE A 85 -21.04 -2.59 29.11
C PHE A 85 -22.47 -2.70 29.69
N ASP A 86 -23.11 -1.56 29.89
CA ASP A 86 -24.48 -1.48 30.35
C ASP A 86 -25.47 -1.96 29.27
N ASP A 87 -26.55 -2.65 29.63
CA ASP A 87 -27.55 -3.13 28.68
C ASP A 87 -28.15 -1.99 27.86
N ALA A 88 -28.45 -0.85 28.46
CA ALA A 88 -28.98 0.32 27.75
C ALA A 88 -27.96 0.93 26.72
N PHE A 89 -26.68 0.80 26.99
CA PHE A 89 -25.66 1.19 26.03
C PHE A 89 -25.59 0.18 24.87
N LEU A 90 -25.69 -1.12 25.15
CA LEU A 90 -25.74 -2.15 24.11
C LEU A 90 -26.98 -2.00 23.20
N ASP A 91 -28.14 -1.66 23.79
CA ASP A 91 -29.35 -1.33 23.04
C ASP A 91 -29.15 -0.11 22.14
N TRP A 92 -28.42 0.91 22.61
CA TRP A 92 -28.07 2.06 21.80
C TRP A 92 -27.12 1.67 20.63
N LEU A 93 -26.14 0.81 20.88
CA LEU A 93 -25.23 0.31 19.83
C LEU A 93 -25.96 -0.48 18.74
N ALA A 94 -27.08 -1.12 19.03
CA ALA A 94 -27.88 -1.85 18.04
C ALA A 94 -28.39 -0.97 16.89
N GLY A 95 -28.58 0.32 17.13
CA GLY A 95 -28.95 1.31 16.12
C GLY A 95 -27.77 2.12 15.55
N TRP A 96 -26.55 1.82 15.99
CA TRP A 96 -25.39 2.60 15.60
C TRP A 96 -25.00 2.36 14.13
N HIS A 97 -24.71 3.43 13.43
CA HIS A 97 -24.09 3.45 12.10
C HIS A 97 -23.30 4.77 11.96
N PHE A 98 -22.35 4.81 11.04
CA PHE A 98 -21.60 6.01 10.77
C PHE A 98 -22.45 7.02 10.00
N THR A 99 -22.52 8.28 10.49
CA THR A 99 -23.32 9.37 9.89
C THR A 99 -22.46 10.58 9.51
N GLY A 100 -21.15 10.48 9.70
CA GLY A 100 -20.21 11.57 9.48
C GLY A 100 -19.75 11.71 8.06
N ASP A 101 -18.78 12.61 7.90
CA ASP A 101 -18.06 12.86 6.66
C ASP A 101 -16.61 12.38 6.78
N ILE A 102 -16.04 11.86 5.70
CA ILE A 102 -14.63 11.49 5.60
C ILE A 102 -14.01 12.20 4.41
N TRP A 103 -13.00 13.01 4.69
CA TRP A 103 -12.18 13.70 3.71
C TRP A 103 -10.85 12.98 3.57
N THR A 104 -10.41 12.69 2.34
CA THR A 104 -9.18 11.92 2.10
C THR A 104 -8.31 12.56 1.03
N LEU A 105 -7.01 12.28 1.10
CA LEU A 105 -6.17 12.40 -0.09
C LEU A 105 -6.55 11.30 -1.08
N PRO A 106 -6.63 11.58 -2.39
CA PRO A 106 -6.75 10.53 -3.40
C PRO A 106 -5.59 9.54 -3.31
N GLU A 107 -5.87 8.24 -3.34
CA GLU A 107 -4.81 7.22 -3.28
C GLU A 107 -3.83 7.34 -4.45
N GLY A 108 -2.58 7.00 -4.21
CA GLY A 108 -1.48 7.27 -5.14
C GLY A 108 -0.90 8.68 -5.05
N THR A 109 -1.39 9.52 -4.14
CA THR A 109 -0.82 10.84 -3.89
C THR A 109 0.41 10.73 -3.00
N PRO A 110 1.56 11.31 -3.38
CA PRO A 110 2.69 11.47 -2.49
C PRO A 110 2.33 12.38 -1.31
N VAL A 111 2.73 11.96 -0.11
CA VAL A 111 2.41 12.64 1.15
C VAL A 111 3.65 12.79 2.02
N PHE A 112 3.70 13.90 2.75
CA PHE A 112 4.83 14.32 3.57
C PHE A 112 4.43 14.45 5.05
N PRO A 113 5.40 14.61 5.98
CA PRO A 113 5.10 14.70 7.40
C PRO A 113 4.10 15.80 7.76
N ASN A 114 3.20 15.49 8.69
CA ASN A 114 2.14 16.35 9.22
C ASN A 114 0.99 16.68 8.25
N GLU A 115 1.06 16.25 7.01
CA GLU A 115 -0.04 16.38 6.07
C GLU A 115 -1.20 15.44 6.45
N PRO A 116 -2.44 15.90 6.40
CA PRO A 116 -3.60 15.06 6.67
C PRO A 116 -3.80 14.04 5.53
N LEU A 117 -3.65 12.75 5.83
CA LEU A 117 -4.02 11.65 4.94
C LEU A 117 -5.53 11.53 4.81
N LEU A 118 -6.21 11.75 5.94
CA LEU A 118 -7.65 11.61 6.08
C LEU A 118 -8.12 12.44 7.27
N GLU A 119 -9.30 13.05 7.17
CA GLU A 119 -10.02 13.68 8.27
C GLU A 119 -11.43 13.13 8.37
N VAL A 120 -11.83 12.80 9.60
CA VAL A 120 -13.18 12.35 9.95
C VAL A 120 -13.88 13.48 10.69
N ASP A 121 -15.04 13.89 10.21
CA ASP A 121 -15.91 14.86 10.85
C ASP A 121 -17.26 14.21 11.14
N ALA A 122 -17.53 13.85 12.41
CA ALA A 122 -18.68 13.07 12.81
C ALA A 122 -19.05 13.34 14.29
N PRO A 123 -20.23 12.91 14.80
CA PRO A 123 -20.47 12.82 16.22
C PRO A 123 -19.29 12.13 16.93
N ILE A 124 -18.87 12.67 18.09
CA ILE A 124 -17.61 12.25 18.74
C ILE A 124 -17.50 10.74 18.95
N ALA A 125 -18.59 10.09 19.33
CA ALA A 125 -18.62 8.64 19.53
C ALA A 125 -18.32 7.87 18.22
N GLU A 126 -18.88 8.33 17.10
CA GLU A 126 -18.67 7.70 15.80
C GLU A 126 -17.23 7.90 15.33
N ALA A 127 -16.72 9.13 15.39
CA ALA A 127 -15.34 9.45 14.98
C ALA A 127 -14.30 8.73 15.84
N GLN A 128 -14.58 8.51 17.13
CA GLN A 128 -13.66 7.82 18.03
C GLN A 128 -13.62 6.29 17.76
N LEU A 129 -14.76 5.65 17.53
CA LEU A 129 -14.85 4.20 17.38
C LEU A 129 -13.99 3.66 16.24
N ILE A 130 -13.92 4.38 15.14
CA ILE A 130 -13.29 3.93 13.90
C ILE A 130 -11.77 4.10 13.86
N GLU A 131 -11.15 4.66 14.92
CA GLU A 131 -9.70 4.94 14.98
C GLU A 131 -8.85 3.72 14.66
N SER A 132 -9.02 2.62 15.43
CA SER A 132 -8.17 1.43 15.29
C SER A 132 -8.27 0.80 13.91
N LEU A 133 -9.49 0.71 13.37
CA LEU A 133 -9.72 0.15 12.04
C LEU A 133 -9.07 1.01 10.94
N ILE A 134 -9.33 2.32 10.94
CA ILE A 134 -8.74 3.25 9.94
C ILE A 134 -7.22 3.22 10.01
N MET A 135 -6.65 3.31 11.21
CA MET A 135 -5.20 3.31 11.38
C MET A 135 -4.57 2.02 10.86
N ASN A 136 -5.15 0.85 11.16
CA ASN A 136 -4.63 -0.44 10.70
C ASN A 136 -4.66 -0.55 9.17
N LEU A 137 -5.79 -0.19 8.56
CA LEU A 137 -5.98 -0.27 7.11
C LEU A 137 -5.03 0.66 6.35
N VAL A 138 -5.01 1.93 6.76
CA VAL A 138 -4.19 2.96 6.08
C VAL A 138 -2.70 2.70 6.30
N GLN A 139 -2.29 2.26 7.50
CA GLN A 139 -0.87 1.98 7.77
C GLN A 139 -0.34 0.88 6.85
N LEU A 140 -1.01 -0.27 6.81
CA LEU A 140 -0.54 -1.41 6.03
C LEU A 140 -0.39 -1.04 4.54
N GLU A 141 -1.46 -0.51 3.95
CA GLU A 141 -1.47 -0.24 2.52
C GLU A 141 -0.53 0.92 2.14
N THR A 142 -0.44 1.97 2.96
CA THR A 142 0.52 3.08 2.75
C THR A 142 1.97 2.60 2.83
N VAL A 143 2.30 1.76 3.81
CA VAL A 143 3.65 1.21 3.96
C VAL A 143 4.03 0.34 2.75
N LEU A 144 3.14 -0.56 2.33
CA LEU A 144 3.39 -1.46 1.20
C LEU A 144 3.44 -0.73 -0.15
N ALA A 145 2.52 0.21 -0.40
CA ALA A 145 2.55 1.02 -1.61
C ALA A 145 3.82 1.88 -1.69
N SER A 146 4.24 2.47 -0.55
CA SER A 146 5.45 3.28 -0.48
C SER A 146 6.73 2.46 -0.67
N LYS A 147 6.75 1.19 -0.28
CA LYS A 147 7.85 0.27 -0.59
C LYS A 147 7.84 -0.11 -2.06
N ALA A 148 6.68 -0.46 -2.58
CA ALA A 148 6.52 -0.92 -3.95
C ALA A 148 6.88 0.16 -4.99
N VAL A 149 6.48 1.42 -4.77
CA VAL A 149 6.82 2.51 -5.70
C VAL A 149 8.34 2.74 -5.80
N ARG A 150 9.11 2.51 -4.73
CA ARG A 150 10.58 2.60 -4.78
C ARG A 150 11.19 1.51 -5.66
N LEU A 151 10.63 0.30 -5.62
CA LEU A 151 11.05 -0.79 -6.51
C LEU A 151 10.74 -0.46 -7.98
N VAL A 152 9.56 0.11 -8.24
CA VAL A 152 9.16 0.56 -9.59
C VAL A 152 10.09 1.66 -10.09
N MET A 153 10.45 2.64 -9.24
CA MET A 153 11.41 3.69 -9.58
C MET A 153 12.79 3.11 -9.87
N ALA A 154 13.29 2.20 -9.03
CA ALA A 154 14.57 1.51 -9.21
C ALA A 154 14.66 0.73 -10.53
N ALA A 155 13.54 0.11 -10.93
CA ALA A 155 13.46 -0.72 -12.13
C ALA A 155 13.48 0.08 -13.44
N GLN A 156 13.32 1.41 -13.39
CA GLN A 156 13.42 2.31 -14.56
C GLN A 156 12.62 1.82 -15.78
N GLY A 157 11.33 1.48 -15.54
CA GLY A 157 10.40 1.03 -16.58
C GLY A 157 10.39 -0.47 -16.84
N ARG A 158 11.31 -1.25 -16.26
CA ARG A 158 11.25 -2.72 -16.31
C ARG A 158 10.15 -3.23 -15.39
N PRO A 159 9.37 -4.26 -15.78
CA PRO A 159 8.32 -4.83 -14.93
C PRO A 159 8.85 -5.32 -13.57
N VAL A 160 8.10 -4.99 -12.51
CA VAL A 160 8.28 -5.57 -11.17
C VAL A 160 7.08 -6.46 -10.86
N ILE A 161 7.34 -7.69 -10.42
CA ILE A 161 6.34 -8.74 -10.17
C ILE A 161 6.37 -9.11 -8.68
N ASP A 162 5.21 -9.19 -8.05
CA ASP A 162 5.07 -9.60 -6.67
C ASP A 162 5.16 -11.12 -6.50
N PHE A 163 6.14 -11.58 -5.71
CA PHE A 163 6.32 -12.96 -5.25
C PHE A 163 6.27 -13.07 -3.71
N GLY A 164 5.60 -12.13 -3.04
CA GLY A 164 5.65 -11.95 -1.59
C GLY A 164 4.65 -12.77 -0.77
N LEU A 165 3.53 -13.27 -1.34
CA LEU A 165 2.41 -13.89 -0.63
C LEU A 165 2.84 -14.75 0.57
N ARG A 166 3.71 -15.75 0.37
CA ARG A 166 4.11 -16.72 1.39
C ARG A 166 5.04 -16.19 2.48
N ARG A 167 5.44 -14.92 2.40
CA ARG A 167 6.36 -14.23 3.32
C ARG A 167 5.70 -13.10 4.09
N MET A 168 4.46 -12.74 3.74
CA MET A 168 3.73 -11.66 4.39
C MET A 168 3.14 -12.08 5.74
N HIS A 169 2.80 -11.11 6.57
CA HIS A 169 2.29 -11.30 7.93
C HIS A 169 0.77 -11.53 7.92
N GLY A 170 0.36 -12.66 7.39
CA GLY A 170 -1.04 -13.09 7.33
C GLY A 170 -1.64 -13.01 5.93
N VAL A 171 -2.70 -13.78 5.71
CA VAL A 171 -3.35 -13.93 4.39
C VAL A 171 -4.10 -12.66 3.98
N ASP A 172 -4.71 -11.96 4.95
CA ASP A 172 -5.37 -10.68 4.69
C ASP A 172 -4.37 -9.62 4.23
N ALA A 173 -3.26 -9.46 4.94
CA ALA A 173 -2.18 -8.56 4.56
C ALA A 173 -1.66 -8.86 3.14
N ALA A 174 -1.55 -10.15 2.78
CA ALA A 174 -1.10 -10.56 1.46
C ALA A 174 -2.09 -10.19 0.34
N VAL A 175 -3.39 -10.30 0.57
CA VAL A 175 -4.40 -9.89 -0.42
C VAL A 175 -4.46 -8.37 -0.54
N ARG A 176 -4.48 -7.65 0.59
CA ARG A 176 -4.48 -6.18 0.62
C ARG A 176 -3.19 -5.59 0.05
N GLY A 177 -2.07 -6.29 0.23
CA GLY A 177 -0.78 -5.92 -0.37
C GLY A 177 -0.86 -5.82 -1.90
N VAL A 178 -1.57 -6.73 -2.57
CA VAL A 178 -1.74 -6.67 -4.02
C VAL A 178 -2.43 -5.37 -4.46
N ARG A 179 -3.42 -4.90 -3.70
CA ARG A 179 -4.06 -3.61 -3.95
C ARG A 179 -3.06 -2.45 -3.88
N ALA A 180 -2.24 -2.44 -2.83
CA ALA A 180 -1.19 -1.44 -2.65
C ALA A 180 -0.13 -1.50 -3.78
N TYR A 181 0.23 -2.70 -4.23
CA TYR A 181 1.18 -2.91 -5.32
C TYR A 181 0.63 -2.45 -6.68
N ARG A 182 -0.66 -2.73 -6.95
CA ARG A 182 -1.34 -2.19 -8.14
C ARG A 182 -1.29 -0.66 -8.16
N THR A 183 -1.63 -0.03 -7.04
CA THR A 183 -1.55 1.43 -6.87
C THR A 183 -0.15 1.95 -7.15
N ALA A 184 0.89 1.30 -6.62
CA ALA A 184 2.28 1.69 -6.82
C ALA A 184 2.82 1.46 -8.24
N GLY A 185 2.11 0.70 -9.08
CA GLY A 185 2.48 0.46 -10.48
C GLY A 185 3.18 -0.85 -10.77
N LEU A 186 3.10 -1.88 -9.89
CA LEU A 186 3.59 -3.21 -10.22
C LEU A 186 2.91 -3.77 -11.47
N ALA A 187 3.64 -4.60 -12.19
CA ALA A 187 3.14 -5.20 -13.43
C ALA A 187 2.23 -6.40 -13.17
N ALA A 188 2.59 -7.25 -12.19
CA ALA A 188 1.87 -8.50 -11.93
C ALA A 188 2.09 -8.98 -10.48
N THR A 189 1.31 -10.00 -10.09
CA THR A 189 1.45 -10.70 -8.79
C THR A 189 1.34 -12.22 -8.97
N SER A 190 2.02 -12.98 -8.12
CA SER A 190 1.84 -14.43 -8.02
C SER A 190 0.67 -14.83 -7.10
N ASN A 191 0.05 -13.86 -6.42
CA ASN A 191 -1.09 -14.07 -5.54
C ASN A 191 -2.38 -14.14 -6.36
N VAL A 192 -2.85 -15.35 -6.65
CA VAL A 192 -4.03 -15.58 -7.48
C VAL A 192 -5.26 -14.83 -6.97
N LEU A 193 -5.58 -14.97 -5.67
CA LEU A 193 -6.75 -14.31 -5.09
C LEU A 193 -6.61 -12.77 -5.12
N GLY A 194 -5.43 -12.27 -4.77
CA GLY A 194 -5.15 -10.83 -4.81
C GLY A 194 -5.24 -10.26 -6.21
N GLY A 195 -4.67 -10.95 -7.21
CA GLY A 195 -4.75 -10.54 -8.61
C GLY A 195 -6.18 -10.47 -9.12
N LEU A 196 -6.98 -11.51 -8.86
CA LEU A 196 -8.40 -11.56 -9.25
C LEU A 196 -9.25 -10.48 -8.57
N ARG A 197 -9.00 -10.21 -7.26
CA ARG A 197 -9.78 -9.20 -6.51
C ARG A 197 -9.44 -7.76 -6.88
N HIS A 198 -8.19 -7.51 -7.25
CA HIS A 198 -7.68 -6.15 -7.44
C HIS A 198 -7.28 -5.86 -8.89
N ASP A 199 -7.69 -6.70 -9.83
CA ASP A 199 -7.43 -6.51 -11.25
C ASP A 199 -5.94 -6.23 -11.55
N LEU A 200 -5.07 -7.08 -11.00
CA LEU A 200 -3.64 -7.10 -11.30
C LEU A 200 -3.29 -8.41 -11.98
N GLU A 201 -2.53 -8.34 -13.07
CA GLU A 201 -2.13 -9.51 -13.84
C GLU A 201 -1.54 -10.59 -12.93
N ILE A 202 -1.99 -11.84 -13.12
CA ILE A 202 -1.48 -13.00 -12.39
C ILE A 202 -0.32 -13.60 -13.17
N SER A 203 0.87 -13.59 -12.59
CA SER A 203 2.08 -14.12 -13.20
C SER A 203 2.85 -14.98 -12.23
N GLY A 204 3.40 -16.05 -12.74
CA GLY A 204 4.22 -16.98 -11.97
C GLY A 204 4.97 -17.93 -12.89
N THR A 205 5.85 -18.71 -12.29
CA THR A 205 6.62 -19.71 -13.00
C THR A 205 6.48 -21.06 -12.30
N MET A 206 7.50 -21.89 -12.34
CA MET A 206 7.60 -23.12 -11.56
C MET A 206 8.45 -22.93 -10.30
N ALA A 207 8.45 -23.90 -9.42
CA ALA A 207 9.35 -24.00 -8.29
C ALA A 207 10.42 -25.09 -8.52
N HIS A 208 11.56 -24.99 -7.82
CA HIS A 208 12.60 -26.02 -7.86
C HIS A 208 12.06 -27.43 -7.56
N SER A 209 11.04 -27.56 -6.69
CA SER A 209 10.40 -28.84 -6.37
C SER A 209 9.79 -29.54 -7.58
N TYR A 210 9.27 -28.77 -8.57
CA TYR A 210 8.77 -29.36 -9.81
C TYR A 210 9.92 -30.01 -10.60
N ILE A 211 11.06 -29.32 -10.71
CA ILE A 211 12.24 -29.82 -11.42
C ILE A 211 12.79 -31.08 -10.71
N LEU A 212 12.94 -31.00 -9.38
CA LEU A 212 13.44 -32.09 -8.55
C LEU A 212 12.52 -33.34 -8.52
N ALA A 213 11.25 -33.19 -8.89
CA ALA A 213 10.29 -34.30 -8.97
C ALA A 213 10.38 -35.08 -10.30
N HIS A 214 11.15 -34.62 -11.28
CA HIS A 214 11.39 -35.29 -12.54
C HIS A 214 12.74 -36.04 -12.54
N ASP A 215 12.87 -37.01 -13.40
CA ASP A 215 14.10 -37.80 -13.54
C ASP A 215 15.29 -36.97 -14.04
N SER A 216 15.01 -35.85 -14.73
CA SER A 216 16.01 -34.88 -15.16
C SER A 216 15.41 -33.48 -15.30
N GLU A 217 16.26 -32.48 -15.12
CA GLU A 217 15.91 -31.05 -15.32
C GLU A 217 15.46 -30.78 -16.77
N ARG A 218 16.13 -31.44 -17.73
CA ARG A 218 15.76 -31.35 -19.16
C ARG A 218 14.35 -31.82 -19.43
N GLU A 219 13.94 -32.97 -18.83
CA GLU A 219 12.57 -33.46 -18.99
C GLU A 219 11.54 -32.57 -18.32
N ALA A 220 11.87 -32.03 -17.13
CA ALA A 220 11.02 -31.06 -16.44
C ALA A 220 10.77 -29.82 -17.31
N PHE A 221 11.80 -29.25 -17.92
CA PHE A 221 11.68 -28.08 -18.81
C PHE A 221 10.83 -28.41 -20.05
N ARG A 222 11.10 -29.53 -20.71
CA ARG A 222 10.36 -29.99 -21.90
C ARG A 222 8.88 -30.14 -21.62
N VAL A 223 8.52 -30.88 -20.55
CA VAL A 223 7.14 -31.19 -20.21
C VAL A 223 6.41 -29.91 -19.80
N PHE A 224 7.05 -29.06 -19.00
CA PHE A 224 6.42 -27.81 -18.55
C PHE A 224 6.15 -26.86 -19.73
N ALA A 225 7.12 -26.65 -20.61
CA ALA A 225 6.96 -25.77 -21.76
C ALA A 225 5.95 -26.29 -22.80
N ARG A 226 5.75 -27.62 -22.89
CA ARG A 226 4.68 -28.21 -23.70
C ARG A 226 3.28 -27.95 -23.13
N HIS A 227 3.14 -28.00 -21.79
CA HIS A 227 1.86 -27.75 -21.13
C HIS A 227 1.54 -26.24 -21.05
N TYR A 228 2.56 -25.41 -20.92
CA TYR A 228 2.46 -23.97 -20.79
C TYR A 228 3.34 -23.28 -21.83
N PRO A 229 2.89 -23.17 -23.09
CA PRO A 229 3.61 -22.41 -24.11
C PRO A 229 3.87 -20.97 -23.69
N ASP A 230 4.98 -20.40 -24.12
CA ASP A 230 5.43 -19.05 -23.78
C ASP A 230 5.74 -18.87 -22.28
N THR A 231 6.09 -19.96 -21.60
CA THR A 231 6.39 -19.96 -20.17
C THR A 231 7.75 -19.37 -19.83
N THR A 232 7.97 -19.15 -18.55
CA THR A 232 9.28 -18.83 -17.96
C THR A 232 9.84 -20.06 -17.25
N LEU A 233 11.04 -20.49 -17.61
CA LEU A 233 11.71 -21.65 -17.00
C LEU A 233 12.69 -21.20 -15.91
N LEU A 234 12.66 -21.87 -14.76
CA LEU A 234 13.55 -21.65 -13.62
C LEU A 234 14.83 -22.49 -13.84
N VAL A 235 15.95 -21.82 -14.14
CA VAL A 235 17.14 -22.51 -14.66
C VAL A 235 18.28 -22.70 -13.65
N ASP A 236 18.06 -22.40 -12.38
CA ASP A 236 19.09 -22.42 -11.34
C ASP A 236 18.86 -23.49 -10.27
N THR A 237 18.18 -24.59 -10.61
CA THR A 237 18.01 -25.72 -9.67
C THR A 237 19.35 -26.40 -9.38
N HIS A 238 20.24 -26.50 -10.36
CA HIS A 238 21.59 -27.04 -10.23
C HIS A 238 22.63 -25.99 -10.61
N ASP A 239 23.03 -25.91 -11.86
CA ASP A 239 23.89 -24.83 -12.38
C ASP A 239 23.10 -23.94 -13.36
N THR A 240 23.11 -22.65 -13.09
CA THR A 240 22.32 -21.68 -13.85
C THR A 240 22.65 -21.67 -15.34
N LEU A 241 23.94 -21.70 -15.68
CA LEU A 241 24.36 -21.60 -17.09
C LEU A 241 24.15 -22.92 -17.83
N ASP A 242 24.28 -24.05 -17.15
CA ASP A 242 23.93 -25.36 -17.71
C ASP A 242 22.41 -25.45 -17.93
N GLY A 243 21.61 -24.92 -17.01
CA GLY A 243 20.16 -24.78 -17.21
C GLY A 243 19.80 -23.93 -18.44
N VAL A 244 20.47 -22.79 -18.64
CA VAL A 244 20.28 -21.96 -19.83
C VAL A 244 20.69 -22.71 -21.12
N ARG A 245 21.83 -23.42 -21.13
CA ARG A 245 22.25 -24.25 -22.28
C ARG A 245 21.22 -25.32 -22.60
N MET A 246 20.68 -25.96 -21.58
CA MET A 246 19.64 -26.99 -21.70
C MET A 246 18.36 -26.46 -22.36
N VAL A 247 17.93 -25.23 -21.98
CA VAL A 247 16.79 -24.54 -22.63
C VAL A 247 17.11 -24.27 -24.10
N ILE A 248 18.30 -23.78 -24.43
CA ILE A 248 18.77 -23.54 -25.80
C ILE A 248 18.73 -24.82 -26.63
N GLU A 249 19.28 -25.91 -26.11
CA GLU A 249 19.30 -27.20 -26.80
C GLU A 249 17.88 -27.73 -27.06
N LEU A 250 16.99 -27.64 -26.05
CA LEU A 250 15.61 -28.07 -26.18
C LEU A 250 14.86 -27.31 -27.27
N MET A 251 15.01 -25.99 -27.32
CA MET A 251 14.37 -25.14 -28.33
C MET A 251 14.95 -25.37 -29.75
N ALA A 252 16.24 -25.71 -29.85
CA ALA A 252 16.88 -26.06 -31.10
C ALA A 252 16.43 -27.42 -31.63
N GLU A 253 16.23 -28.42 -30.74
CA GLU A 253 15.77 -29.77 -31.09
C GLU A 253 14.25 -29.81 -31.38
N GLU A 254 13.48 -28.98 -30.67
CA GLU A 254 12.01 -28.92 -30.75
C GLU A 254 11.56 -27.51 -31.13
N PRO A 255 11.55 -27.14 -32.44
CA PRO A 255 11.22 -25.78 -32.86
C PRO A 255 9.81 -25.29 -32.50
N ASP A 256 8.89 -26.21 -32.21
CA ASP A 256 7.53 -25.91 -31.73
C ASP A 256 7.48 -25.62 -30.23
N LEU A 257 8.56 -25.86 -29.49
CA LEU A 257 8.64 -25.58 -28.06
C LEU A 257 8.85 -24.07 -27.84
N ARG A 258 7.90 -23.44 -27.15
CA ARG A 258 7.92 -22.00 -26.91
C ARG A 258 8.26 -21.68 -25.47
N VAL A 259 9.39 -20.99 -25.29
CA VAL A 259 9.84 -20.43 -24.00
C VAL A 259 9.96 -18.93 -24.16
N ASN A 260 9.36 -18.15 -23.26
CA ASN A 260 9.40 -16.70 -23.30
C ASN A 260 10.54 -16.10 -22.46
N ALA A 261 10.90 -16.76 -21.37
CA ALA A 261 11.94 -16.27 -20.47
C ALA A 261 12.65 -17.38 -19.71
N VAL A 262 13.84 -17.06 -19.21
CA VAL A 262 14.54 -17.82 -18.17
C VAL A 262 14.55 -16.99 -16.88
N ARG A 263 14.39 -17.66 -15.71
CA ARG A 263 14.43 -17.00 -14.40
C ARG A 263 15.67 -17.44 -13.61
N LEU A 264 16.38 -16.42 -13.14
CA LEU A 264 17.56 -16.53 -12.27
C LEU A 264 17.10 -16.19 -10.83
N ASP A 265 17.24 -17.13 -9.89
CA ASP A 265 16.76 -16.98 -8.49
C ASP A 265 17.90 -17.07 -7.46
N SER A 266 19.17 -17.20 -7.90
CA SER A 266 20.32 -17.37 -7.01
C SER A 266 21.63 -16.86 -7.64
N GLY A 267 22.66 -16.75 -6.82
CA GLY A 267 24.01 -16.36 -7.25
C GLY A 267 24.20 -14.87 -7.51
N ASP A 268 25.23 -14.52 -8.28
CA ASP A 268 25.46 -13.18 -8.76
C ASP A 268 24.57 -12.91 -9.98
N LEU A 269 23.43 -12.27 -9.73
CA LEU A 269 22.40 -12.03 -10.74
C LEU A 269 22.90 -11.17 -11.91
N GLY A 270 23.85 -10.24 -11.65
CA GLY A 270 24.44 -9.41 -12.69
C GLY A 270 25.32 -10.22 -13.63
N ASP A 271 26.34 -10.92 -13.10
CA ASP A 271 27.22 -11.78 -13.89
C ASP A 271 26.43 -12.87 -14.63
N LEU A 272 25.52 -13.55 -13.92
CA LEU A 272 24.70 -14.60 -14.52
C LEU A 272 23.81 -14.09 -15.64
N ALA A 273 23.23 -12.89 -15.51
CA ALA A 273 22.41 -12.28 -16.56
C ALA A 273 23.24 -11.97 -17.81
N PHE A 274 24.45 -11.39 -17.69
CA PHE A 274 25.33 -11.16 -18.81
C PHE A 274 25.73 -12.44 -19.52
N ARG A 275 26.14 -13.47 -18.78
CA ARG A 275 26.56 -14.77 -19.34
C ARG A 275 25.39 -15.51 -19.97
N SER A 276 24.20 -15.49 -19.34
CA SER A 276 22.99 -16.09 -19.92
C SER A 276 22.59 -15.40 -21.23
N ARG A 277 22.64 -14.06 -21.26
CA ARG A 277 22.34 -13.30 -22.47
C ARG A 277 23.31 -13.64 -23.61
N ALA A 278 24.61 -13.73 -23.32
CA ALA A 278 25.62 -14.11 -24.31
C ALA A 278 25.33 -15.50 -24.90
N LEU A 279 25.01 -16.50 -24.07
CA LEU A 279 24.67 -17.86 -24.54
C LEU A 279 23.41 -17.85 -25.42
N LEU A 280 22.37 -17.14 -25.02
CA LEU A 280 21.11 -17.02 -25.77
C LEU A 280 21.31 -16.32 -27.10
N ASP A 281 22.11 -15.24 -27.15
CA ASP A 281 22.38 -14.45 -28.34
C ASP A 281 23.25 -15.24 -29.37
N GLU A 282 24.28 -15.95 -28.88
CA GLU A 282 25.12 -16.83 -29.70
C GLU A 282 24.33 -17.95 -30.37
N ALA A 283 23.34 -18.50 -29.64
CA ALA A 283 22.42 -19.52 -30.14
C ALA A 283 21.28 -18.96 -31.02
N GLY A 284 21.15 -17.63 -31.16
CA GLY A 284 20.12 -16.98 -31.97
C GLY A 284 18.80 -16.69 -31.26
N PHE A 285 18.70 -16.99 -29.96
CA PHE A 285 17.48 -16.78 -29.16
C PHE A 285 17.44 -15.40 -28.48
N ARG A 286 17.54 -14.33 -29.26
CA ARG A 286 17.63 -12.93 -28.79
C ARG A 286 16.36 -12.43 -28.11
N ASP A 287 15.21 -13.03 -28.41
CA ASP A 287 13.91 -12.61 -27.90
C ASP A 287 13.58 -13.24 -26.54
N ILE A 288 14.32 -14.24 -26.09
CA ILE A 288 14.17 -14.86 -24.76
C ILE A 288 14.55 -13.83 -23.69
N LYS A 289 13.62 -13.56 -22.79
CA LYS A 289 13.80 -12.62 -21.69
C LYS A 289 14.55 -13.23 -20.52
N ILE A 290 15.17 -12.40 -19.70
CA ILE A 290 15.82 -12.79 -18.45
C ILE A 290 15.07 -12.11 -17.29
N ILE A 291 14.53 -12.92 -16.38
CA ILE A 291 13.87 -12.46 -15.16
C ILE A 291 14.79 -12.75 -13.98
N ALA A 292 15.06 -11.73 -13.16
CA ALA A 292 15.82 -11.90 -11.93
C ALA A 292 14.89 -11.90 -10.71
N SER A 293 15.17 -12.78 -9.77
CA SER A 293 14.49 -12.86 -8.46
C SER A 293 15.48 -13.26 -7.37
N SER A 294 15.01 -13.39 -6.12
CA SER A 294 15.83 -13.68 -4.94
C SER A 294 16.45 -12.48 -4.24
N GLY A 295 15.95 -12.20 -3.05
CA GLY A 295 16.51 -11.20 -2.14
C GLY A 295 16.59 -9.79 -2.71
N LEU A 296 15.81 -9.48 -3.74
CA LEU A 296 15.80 -8.17 -4.38
C LEU A 296 15.09 -7.13 -3.50
N ASP A 297 15.71 -5.98 -3.42
CA ASP A 297 15.15 -4.72 -2.93
C ASP A 297 15.45 -3.59 -3.93
N GLU A 298 15.00 -2.37 -3.65
CA GLU A 298 15.21 -1.22 -4.54
C GLU A 298 16.67 -0.92 -4.82
N HIS A 299 17.57 -1.11 -3.85
CA HIS A 299 19.00 -0.80 -4.01
C HIS A 299 19.69 -1.84 -4.89
N ARG A 300 19.38 -3.13 -4.72
CA ARG A 300 19.89 -4.19 -5.59
C ARG A 300 19.37 -4.05 -7.02
N ILE A 301 18.08 -3.72 -7.18
CA ILE A 301 17.50 -3.45 -8.50
C ILE A 301 18.19 -2.25 -9.15
N GLN A 302 18.37 -1.15 -8.41
CA GLN A 302 19.06 0.04 -8.90
C GLN A 302 20.48 -0.30 -9.39
N ALA A 303 21.26 -1.02 -8.59
CA ALA A 303 22.62 -1.43 -8.96
C ALA A 303 22.63 -2.25 -10.26
N LEU A 304 21.75 -3.26 -10.39
CA LEU A 304 21.63 -4.09 -11.60
C LEU A 304 21.25 -3.25 -12.84
N VAL A 305 20.38 -2.24 -12.65
CA VAL A 305 19.96 -1.35 -13.73
C VAL A 305 21.10 -0.39 -14.14
N GLU A 306 21.83 0.17 -13.17
CA GLU A 306 22.98 1.06 -13.41
C GLU A 306 24.14 0.32 -14.10
N ASP A 307 24.39 -0.94 -13.72
CA ASP A 307 25.35 -1.83 -14.36
C ASP A 307 24.89 -2.31 -15.74
N LYS A 308 23.70 -1.91 -16.19
CA LYS A 308 23.09 -2.32 -17.46
C LYS A 308 22.96 -3.83 -17.62
N ALA A 309 22.77 -4.54 -16.51
CA ALA A 309 22.50 -5.98 -16.56
C ALA A 309 21.30 -6.26 -17.49
N PRO A 310 21.41 -7.24 -18.40
CA PRO A 310 20.39 -7.56 -19.39
C PRO A 310 19.22 -8.35 -18.74
N ILE A 311 18.59 -7.73 -17.76
CA ILE A 311 17.43 -8.25 -17.03
C ILE A 311 16.20 -7.52 -17.50
N ASP A 312 15.19 -8.26 -17.94
CA ASP A 312 13.95 -7.70 -18.50
C ASP A 312 12.87 -7.45 -17.46
N ALA A 313 12.87 -8.21 -16.34
CA ALA A 313 11.89 -8.04 -15.27
C ALA A 313 12.47 -8.50 -13.92
N PHE A 314 11.87 -8.01 -12.82
CA PHE A 314 12.28 -8.31 -11.45
C PHE A 314 11.14 -8.95 -10.67
N GLY A 315 11.40 -10.12 -10.05
CA GLY A 315 10.51 -10.78 -9.09
C GLY A 315 10.90 -10.43 -7.66
N VAL A 316 10.03 -9.76 -6.91
CA VAL A 316 10.33 -9.30 -5.54
C VAL A 316 9.39 -9.96 -4.54
N GLY A 317 9.96 -10.54 -3.48
CA GLY A 317 9.20 -11.26 -2.44
C GLY A 317 9.27 -10.57 -1.08
N THR A 318 10.09 -11.12 -0.19
CA THR A 318 10.15 -10.77 1.25
C THR A 318 10.37 -9.28 1.48
N GLN A 319 11.36 -8.68 0.82
CA GLN A 319 11.74 -7.28 1.07
C GLN A 319 10.59 -6.30 0.84
N MET A 320 9.77 -6.56 -0.19
CA MET A 320 8.57 -5.79 -0.47
C MET A 320 7.42 -6.18 0.46
N GLY A 321 7.15 -7.48 0.60
CA GLY A 321 5.98 -8.00 1.30
C GLY A 321 5.90 -7.63 2.77
N VAL A 322 7.02 -7.36 3.42
CA VAL A 322 7.09 -6.88 4.81
C VAL A 322 7.61 -5.45 4.94
N SER A 323 7.86 -4.75 3.83
CA SER A 323 8.52 -3.44 3.80
C SER A 323 9.73 -3.40 4.74
N ALA A 324 10.70 -4.26 4.48
CA ALA A 324 11.75 -4.65 5.44
C ALA A 324 12.56 -3.48 6.02
N ASP A 325 12.75 -2.41 5.26
CA ASP A 325 13.45 -1.18 5.67
C ASP A 325 12.58 -0.22 6.49
N ALA A 326 11.24 -0.28 6.33
CA ALA A 326 10.28 0.58 7.01
C ALA A 326 8.93 -0.15 7.21
N PRO A 327 8.86 -1.13 8.15
CA PRO A 327 7.67 -1.98 8.32
C PRO A 327 6.48 -1.24 8.94
N VAL A 328 6.71 -0.06 9.52
CA VAL A 328 5.69 0.79 10.14
C VAL A 328 5.96 2.26 9.86
N ILE A 329 4.90 3.08 9.94
CA ILE A 329 5.00 4.54 10.02
C ILE A 329 4.36 5.01 11.33
N ASP A 330 4.83 6.14 11.88
CA ASP A 330 4.29 6.73 13.11
C ASP A 330 2.98 7.49 12.80
N LEU A 331 1.92 6.73 12.44
CA LEU A 331 0.58 7.28 12.24
C LEU A 331 -0.01 7.79 13.54
N SER A 332 -0.77 8.86 13.44
CA SER A 332 -1.49 9.47 14.55
C SER A 332 -2.88 9.86 14.11
N TYR A 333 -3.89 9.38 14.82
CA TYR A 333 -5.28 9.80 14.69
C TYR A 333 -5.61 10.67 15.88
N LYS A 334 -5.87 11.97 15.67
CA LYS A 334 -5.96 12.95 16.78
C LYS A 334 -7.19 13.82 16.66
N LEU A 335 -7.88 14.02 17.80
CA LEU A 335 -8.92 15.03 17.94
C LEU A 335 -8.30 16.41 17.70
N VAL A 336 -8.85 17.15 16.73
CA VAL A 336 -8.37 18.48 16.32
C VAL A 336 -9.44 19.56 16.44
N GLU A 337 -10.72 19.18 16.52
CA GLU A 337 -11.86 20.06 16.76
C GLU A 337 -12.96 19.30 17.49
N TYR A 338 -13.66 19.98 18.42
CA TYR A 338 -14.87 19.46 19.08
C TYR A 338 -15.86 20.59 19.33
N ALA A 339 -17.12 20.38 18.95
CA ALA A 339 -18.20 21.37 19.07
C ALA A 339 -17.84 22.72 18.39
N GLY A 340 -17.14 22.67 17.24
CA GLY A 340 -16.68 23.86 16.53
C GLY A 340 -15.50 24.60 17.18
N ILE A 341 -14.92 24.04 18.25
CA ILE A 341 -13.78 24.63 18.96
C ILE A 341 -12.51 23.82 18.62
N PRO A 342 -11.47 24.45 18.04
CA PRO A 342 -10.18 23.81 17.78
C PRO A 342 -9.57 23.22 19.07
N ARG A 343 -8.89 22.08 18.94
CA ARG A 343 -8.28 21.36 20.05
C ARG A 343 -6.79 21.12 19.79
N VAL A 344 -5.96 21.60 20.69
CA VAL A 344 -4.51 21.44 20.66
C VAL A 344 -4.05 20.59 21.84
N LYS A 345 -3.15 19.65 21.57
CA LYS A 345 -2.44 18.92 22.62
C LYS A 345 -1.07 19.54 22.80
N HIS A 346 -0.86 20.23 23.91
CA HIS A 346 0.44 20.81 24.31
C HIS A 346 1.27 19.75 25.06
N SER A 347 1.92 18.84 24.34
CA SER A 347 2.92 17.94 24.96
C SER A 347 4.23 18.02 24.20
N THR A 348 5.35 17.97 24.93
CA THR A 348 6.70 18.09 24.37
C THR A 348 6.88 17.13 23.19
N GLY A 349 7.15 17.67 22.00
CA GLY A 349 7.42 16.90 20.78
C GLY A 349 6.21 16.23 20.11
N LYS A 350 4.98 16.46 20.56
CA LYS A 350 3.76 15.81 20.01
C LYS A 350 2.59 16.79 19.86
N VAL A 351 2.86 17.97 19.36
CA VAL A 351 1.82 18.98 19.06
C VAL A 351 1.04 18.51 17.81
N ASN A 352 -0.29 18.57 17.87
CA ASN A 352 -1.17 18.37 16.71
C ASN A 352 -1.59 19.71 16.11
N LEU A 353 -1.92 19.72 14.84
CA LEU A 353 -2.48 20.89 14.17
C LEU A 353 -3.99 20.98 14.47
N PRO A 354 -4.48 22.10 15.03
CA PRO A 354 -5.89 22.27 15.42
C PRO A 354 -6.80 22.49 14.21
N GLY A 355 -8.10 22.32 14.43
CA GLY A 355 -9.16 22.62 13.46
C GLY A 355 -9.21 21.68 12.27
N ARG A 356 -10.23 21.86 11.43
CA ARG A 356 -10.39 21.14 10.16
C ARG A 356 -9.40 21.66 9.13
N LYS A 357 -8.75 20.76 8.38
CA LYS A 357 -7.68 21.13 7.47
C LYS A 357 -7.99 20.83 6.00
N GLN A 358 -7.34 21.59 5.13
CA GLN A 358 -7.15 21.31 3.73
C GLN A 358 -5.65 21.33 3.42
N LEU A 359 -5.21 20.47 2.52
CA LEU A 359 -3.86 20.46 1.98
C LEU A 359 -3.87 21.11 0.59
N TYR A 360 -2.98 22.07 0.37
CA TYR A 360 -2.82 22.74 -0.92
C TYR A 360 -1.45 22.45 -1.49
N ARG A 361 -1.39 21.81 -2.67
CA ARG A 361 -0.14 21.53 -3.39
C ARG A 361 0.18 22.63 -4.39
N ARG A 362 1.38 23.20 -4.25
CA ARG A 362 1.91 24.23 -5.16
C ARG A 362 2.80 23.61 -6.23
N ARG A 363 2.84 24.25 -7.39
CA ARG A 363 3.72 23.88 -8.51
C ARG A 363 4.57 25.08 -8.92
N ASP A 364 5.77 24.79 -9.40
CA ASP A 364 6.65 25.78 -10.03
C ASP A 364 6.17 26.12 -11.45
N THR A 365 6.87 27.04 -12.10
CA THR A 365 6.59 27.46 -13.48
C THR A 365 6.76 26.36 -14.53
N GLN A 366 7.40 25.23 -14.15
CA GLN A 366 7.56 24.05 -15.00
C GLN A 366 6.52 22.96 -14.70
N GLY A 367 5.60 23.23 -13.77
CA GLY A 367 4.56 22.29 -13.34
C GLY A 367 5.03 21.26 -12.33
N ARG A 368 6.26 21.36 -11.80
CA ARG A 368 6.80 20.44 -10.79
C ARG A 368 6.40 20.86 -9.38
N TYR A 369 6.38 19.90 -8.46
CA TYR A 369 6.08 20.17 -7.05
C TYR A 369 7.07 21.15 -6.44
N ALA A 370 6.53 22.24 -5.88
CA ALA A 370 7.30 23.34 -5.28
C ALA A 370 7.12 23.43 -3.75
N GLY A 371 6.13 22.77 -3.19
CA GLY A 371 5.83 22.74 -1.77
C GLY A 371 4.34 22.61 -1.51
N ASP A 372 3.99 22.29 -0.26
CA ASP A 372 2.60 22.17 0.17
C ASP A 372 2.28 23.15 1.29
N ILE A 373 1.00 23.56 1.38
CA ILE A 373 0.47 24.37 2.46
C ILE A 373 -0.63 23.61 3.16
N ILE A 374 -0.50 23.37 4.46
CA ILE A 374 -1.59 22.91 5.31
C ILE A 374 -2.33 24.17 5.80
N ALA A 375 -3.61 24.28 5.49
CA ALA A 375 -4.44 25.43 5.80
C ALA A 375 -5.72 24.99 6.53
N SER A 376 -6.43 25.93 7.14
CA SER A 376 -7.81 25.70 7.59
C SER A 376 -8.67 25.27 6.41
N ARG A 377 -9.66 24.37 6.61
CA ARG A 377 -10.43 23.79 5.49
C ARG A 377 -11.16 24.83 4.66
N ASP A 378 -11.65 25.88 5.30
CA ASP A 378 -12.44 26.91 4.66
C ASP A 378 -11.57 28.06 4.11
N GLU A 379 -10.25 28.06 4.41
CA GLU A 379 -9.29 29.02 3.89
C GLU A 379 -8.99 28.72 2.42
N ARG A 380 -8.89 29.75 1.59
CA ARG A 380 -8.59 29.60 0.16
C ARG A 380 -7.17 30.06 -0.15
N ILE A 381 -6.34 29.11 -0.57
CA ILE A 381 -4.98 29.39 -1.05
C ILE A 381 -4.99 29.53 -2.58
N VAL A 382 -4.66 30.74 -3.07
CA VAL A 382 -4.82 31.10 -4.49
C VAL A 382 -3.91 30.28 -5.39
N ASP A 383 -2.66 30.04 -4.97
CA ASP A 383 -1.62 29.39 -5.79
C ASP A 383 -1.48 27.90 -5.49
N GLY A 384 -2.47 27.29 -4.83
CA GLY A 384 -2.46 25.88 -4.44
C GLY A 384 -3.65 25.11 -4.98
N LYS A 385 -3.42 23.85 -5.39
CA LYS A 385 -4.50 22.91 -5.70
C LYS A 385 -4.95 22.23 -4.42
N PRO A 386 -6.25 22.29 -4.04
CA PRO A 386 -6.75 21.55 -2.88
C PRO A 386 -6.67 20.05 -3.14
N MET A 387 -6.20 19.31 -2.15
CA MET A 387 -5.88 17.88 -2.28
C MET A 387 -6.87 16.96 -1.56
N LEU A 388 -7.42 17.38 -0.38
CA LEU A 388 -8.42 16.58 0.32
C LEU A 388 -9.76 16.67 -0.39
N VAL A 389 -10.38 15.53 -0.64
CA VAL A 389 -11.71 15.38 -1.24
C VAL A 389 -12.66 14.67 -0.28
N PRO A 390 -13.95 15.04 -0.24
CA PRO A 390 -14.94 14.42 0.65
C PRO A 390 -15.43 13.09 0.06
N LEU A 391 -14.84 11.99 0.48
CA LEU A 391 -15.15 10.64 -0.02
C LEU A 391 -16.44 10.05 0.60
N VAL A 392 -16.76 10.41 1.85
CA VAL A 392 -17.99 10.04 2.53
C VAL A 392 -18.69 11.33 2.99
N ARG A 393 -19.99 11.45 2.75
CA ARG A 393 -20.84 12.54 3.21
C ARG A 393 -22.08 12.01 3.90
N GLY A 394 -22.32 12.44 5.13
CA GLY A 394 -23.47 11.96 5.91
C GLY A 394 -23.54 10.44 6.02
N GLY A 395 -22.40 9.76 6.15
CA GLY A 395 -22.29 8.30 6.18
C GLY A 395 -22.37 7.61 4.81
N GLN A 396 -22.63 8.34 3.73
CA GLN A 396 -22.77 7.77 2.40
C GLN A 396 -21.48 7.92 1.58
N LEU A 397 -21.01 6.80 1.05
CA LEU A 397 -19.83 6.75 0.18
C LEU A 397 -20.15 7.37 -1.18
N ASP A 398 -19.29 8.25 -1.68
CA ASP A 398 -19.36 8.76 -3.03
C ASP A 398 -18.71 7.77 -4.02
N GLU A 399 -19.53 6.96 -4.67
CA GLU A 399 -19.07 5.94 -5.63
C GLU A 399 -18.35 6.55 -6.84
N SER A 400 -18.66 7.79 -7.23
CA SER A 400 -17.98 8.46 -8.34
C SER A 400 -16.53 8.81 -7.98
N LEU A 401 -16.29 9.23 -6.75
CA LEU A 401 -14.95 9.46 -6.22
C LEU A 401 -14.21 8.15 -5.95
N MET A 402 -14.92 7.07 -5.64
CA MET A 402 -14.32 5.72 -5.58
C MET A 402 -13.86 5.23 -6.94
N ALA A 403 -14.62 5.46 -8.01
CA ALA A 403 -14.23 5.11 -9.37
C ALA A 403 -12.98 5.87 -9.85
N MET A 404 -12.77 7.12 -9.40
CA MET A 404 -11.51 7.85 -9.61
C MET A 404 -10.32 7.19 -8.92
N ALA A 405 -10.57 6.22 -8.04
CA ALA A 405 -9.52 5.40 -7.41
C ALA A 405 -8.84 4.46 -8.40
N ASP A 406 -9.52 3.98 -9.41
CA ASP A 406 -8.93 3.14 -10.44
C ASP A 406 -7.80 3.85 -11.19
N ASP A 407 -7.80 5.19 -11.18
CA ASP A 407 -6.73 6.02 -11.70
C ASP A 407 -5.53 6.18 -10.74
N ALA A 408 -5.49 5.48 -9.60
CA ALA A 408 -4.41 5.66 -8.63
C ALA A 408 -3.03 5.33 -9.23
N ARG A 409 -2.93 4.28 -10.05
CA ARG A 409 -1.70 3.91 -10.77
C ARG A 409 -1.25 5.03 -11.72
N GLU A 410 -2.17 5.59 -12.49
CA GLU A 410 -1.89 6.70 -13.41
C GLU A 410 -1.52 7.98 -12.62
N ARG A 411 -2.19 8.20 -11.49
CA ARG A 411 -1.85 9.31 -10.59
C ARG A 411 -0.42 9.17 -10.06
N VAL A 412 -0.01 7.98 -9.63
CA VAL A 412 1.38 7.74 -9.19
C VAL A 412 2.36 8.08 -10.31
N ARG A 413 2.12 7.60 -11.53
CA ARG A 413 2.97 7.89 -12.69
C ARG A 413 3.09 9.39 -12.95
N SER A 414 1.97 10.10 -12.96
CA SER A 414 1.94 11.56 -13.17
C SER A 414 2.64 12.29 -12.03
N CYS A 415 2.39 11.91 -10.79
CA CYS A 415 3.02 12.50 -9.62
C CYS A 415 4.56 12.33 -9.64
N LEU A 416 5.04 11.14 -9.98
CA LEU A 416 6.49 10.89 -10.09
C LEU A 416 7.14 11.74 -11.19
N ALA A 417 6.45 11.95 -12.31
CA ALA A 417 6.94 12.83 -13.38
C ALA A 417 6.95 14.33 -13.01
N GLU A 418 6.06 14.75 -12.09
CA GLU A 418 5.98 16.12 -11.59
C GLU A 418 6.89 16.39 -10.38
N MET A 419 7.48 15.33 -9.78
CA MET A 419 8.39 15.48 -8.65
C MET A 419 9.75 16.02 -9.09
N PRO A 420 10.40 16.88 -8.26
CA PRO A 420 11.81 17.17 -8.40
C PRO A 420 12.66 15.91 -8.27
N ASP A 421 13.76 15.82 -9.01
CA ASP A 421 14.69 14.67 -8.99
C ASP A 421 15.21 14.35 -7.58
N THR A 422 15.29 15.35 -6.71
CA THR A 422 15.69 15.18 -5.29
C THR A 422 14.71 14.30 -4.50
N LEU A 423 13.45 14.21 -4.88
CA LEU A 423 12.44 13.38 -4.23
C LEU A 423 12.37 11.97 -4.79
N THR A 424 12.77 11.77 -6.05
CA THR A 424 12.71 10.46 -6.72
C THR A 424 13.99 9.64 -6.53
N ARG A 425 15.03 10.18 -5.92
CA ARG A 425 16.24 9.43 -5.56
C ARG A 425 15.99 8.45 -4.43
N LEU A 426 16.61 7.28 -4.52
CA LEU A 426 16.53 6.25 -3.48
C LEU A 426 17.45 6.53 -2.30
N ASP A 427 18.55 7.26 -2.55
CA ASP A 427 19.53 7.60 -1.52
C ASP A 427 19.05 8.70 -0.57
N PRO A 428 19.53 8.67 0.69
CA PRO A 428 19.28 9.76 1.64
C PRO A 428 20.09 10.98 1.20
N GLY A 429 19.47 11.92 0.51
CA GLY A 429 20.09 13.21 0.19
C GLY A 429 19.73 14.27 1.23
N GLU A 430 20.40 15.41 1.19
CA GLU A 430 20.04 16.59 1.97
C GLU A 430 18.79 17.28 1.41
N GLY A 431 17.98 17.87 2.31
CA GLY A 431 16.78 18.64 2.00
C GLY A 431 15.49 17.82 2.03
N GLY A 432 14.47 18.39 2.67
CA GLY A 432 13.10 17.87 2.73
C GLY A 432 12.21 18.58 1.70
N TYR A 433 11.04 18.00 1.44
CA TYR A 433 9.99 18.71 0.70
C TYR A 433 9.39 19.80 1.59
N PRO A 434 9.21 21.03 1.08
CA PRO A 434 8.65 22.13 1.87
C PRO A 434 7.18 21.88 2.19
N VAL A 435 6.83 21.84 3.47
CA VAL A 435 5.45 21.81 3.96
C VAL A 435 5.29 22.98 4.93
N GLU A 436 4.46 23.94 4.58
CA GLU A 436 4.22 25.15 5.33
C GLU A 436 2.81 25.15 5.94
N LEU A 437 2.62 25.92 7.00
CA LEU A 437 1.29 26.20 7.54
C LEU A 437 0.81 27.56 7.04
N SER A 438 -0.49 27.68 6.77
CA SER A 438 -1.10 28.99 6.51
C SER A 438 -1.02 29.89 7.74
N GLU A 439 -1.16 31.19 7.54
CA GLU A 439 -1.11 32.16 8.65
C GLU A 439 -2.29 31.97 9.62
N GLU A 440 -3.47 31.63 9.12
CA GLU A 440 -4.64 31.32 9.94
C GLU A 440 -4.38 30.07 10.82
N LEU A 441 -3.84 29.00 10.24
CA LEU A 441 -3.54 27.78 10.99
C LEU A 441 -2.42 27.97 12.02
N LYS A 442 -1.41 28.79 11.72
CA LYS A 442 -0.37 29.18 12.69
C LYS A 442 -0.97 29.95 13.88
N HIS A 443 -1.93 30.83 13.63
CA HIS A 443 -2.62 31.58 14.67
C HIS A 443 -3.42 30.66 15.59
N LEU A 444 -4.22 29.76 15.01
CA LEU A 444 -4.98 28.75 15.76
C LEU A 444 -4.10 27.81 16.60
N GLN A 445 -2.86 27.60 16.18
CA GLN A 445 -1.90 26.76 16.93
C GLN A 445 -1.33 27.48 18.18
N GLN A 446 -1.36 28.81 18.22
CA GLN A 446 -0.83 29.63 19.32
C GLN A 446 -1.89 29.93 20.39
N GLU A 447 -3.15 29.82 20.06
CA GLU A 447 -4.27 29.95 21.00
C GLU A 447 -4.47 28.69 21.85
#